data_72986b781792bd8712c9239646a1d6f6
#
_entry.id   72986b781792bd8712c9239646a1d6f6
#
_cell.length_a   1.000
_cell.length_b   1.000
_cell.length_c   1.000
_cell.angle_alpha   90.00
_cell.angle_beta   90.00
_cell.angle_gamma   90.00
#
_symmetry.space_group_name_H-M   'P 1'
#
loop_
_entity.id
_entity.type
_entity.pdbx_description
1 polymer ?
#
loop_
_entity_poly.entity_id
_entity_poly.type
_entity_poly.pdbx_seq_one_letter_code
_entity_poly.pdbx_strand_id
1 'polypeptide(L)'
;MITNYKYKPTVYFILAFAITWINGFIIAVQSHQGVDKNIIFLLLAYMGPYIAALIMMFVFCDKDFRADFRKRIYNLRLIKKNYIPFTLFFLPITMVISILISIVFGQPSEQLRFAEEFKIFNGEVILSMIILVLVPLLEELGWRGYGVDSLASKFNLFRTSMIFGVLWGVWHLPAFFMKNSYQSSLWGQHPLFAVNFFVGIIPLAIIMNYLYYRNRRSIFLIALFHILVNYSSELFEANQISKCIFTLLLSVVAVIIVIRNKSFFFQDKMIEV
;
A
#
# COMPACT_ATOMS: atom_id res chain seq x y z
N MET A 1 11.73 22.56 -6.31
CA MET A 1 12.00 22.57 -7.76
C MET A 1 10.65 22.57 -8.43
N ILE A 2 10.35 23.64 -9.14
CA ILE A 2 9.18 23.76 -10.01
C ILE A 2 9.54 22.93 -11.23
N THR A 3 8.98 21.74 -11.35
CA THR A 3 9.09 20.98 -12.60
C THR A 3 8.00 21.53 -13.50
N ASN A 4 8.35 22.11 -14.63
CA ASN A 4 7.40 22.54 -15.70
C ASN A 4 6.65 21.34 -16.33
N TYR A 5 6.43 20.30 -15.55
CA TYR A 5 5.85 19.05 -16.03
C TYR A 5 4.36 18.96 -15.68
N LYS A 6 3.52 18.84 -16.69
CA LYS A 6 2.08 18.68 -16.53
C LYS A 6 1.72 17.21 -16.27
N TYR A 7 1.43 16.85 -15.03
CA TYR A 7 0.97 15.52 -14.66
C TYR A 7 -0.31 15.09 -15.41
N LYS A 8 -0.38 13.80 -15.76
CA LYS A 8 -1.51 13.16 -16.46
C LYS A 8 -2.07 12.00 -15.62
N PRO A 9 -2.80 12.28 -14.50
CA PRO A 9 -3.26 11.24 -13.59
C PRO A 9 -4.12 10.18 -14.28
N THR A 10 -5.08 10.59 -15.12
CA THR A 10 -5.98 9.66 -15.82
C THR A 10 -5.21 8.62 -16.64
N VAL A 11 -4.22 9.08 -17.43
CA VAL A 11 -3.41 8.18 -18.27
C VAL A 11 -2.64 7.19 -17.39
N TYR A 12 -2.01 7.68 -16.31
CA TYR A 12 -1.26 6.82 -15.39
C TYR A 12 -2.14 5.74 -14.77
N PHE A 13 -3.29 6.12 -14.19
CA PHE A 13 -4.15 5.14 -13.53
C PHE A 13 -4.77 4.15 -14.52
N ILE A 14 -5.17 4.57 -15.71
CA ILE A 14 -5.63 3.65 -16.76
C ILE A 14 -4.54 2.61 -17.10
N LEU A 15 -3.28 3.04 -17.29
CA LEU A 15 -2.18 2.13 -17.57
C LEU A 15 -1.92 1.18 -16.41
N ALA A 16 -1.85 1.69 -15.18
CA ALA A 16 -1.61 0.87 -13.99
C ALA A 16 -2.69 -0.20 -13.81
N PHE A 17 -3.96 0.19 -13.96
CA PHE A 17 -5.08 -0.74 -13.87
C PHE A 17 -5.11 -1.73 -15.03
N ALA A 18 -4.92 -1.27 -16.26
CA ALA A 18 -4.94 -2.17 -17.42
C ALA A 18 -3.86 -3.25 -17.32
N ILE A 19 -2.62 -2.86 -16.98
CA ILE A 19 -1.53 -3.83 -16.81
C ILE A 19 -1.85 -4.82 -15.68
N THR A 20 -2.26 -4.33 -14.51
CA THR A 20 -2.57 -5.22 -13.37
C THR A 20 -3.80 -6.09 -13.62
N TRP A 21 -4.91 -5.51 -14.09
CA TRP A 21 -6.17 -6.23 -14.19
C TRP A 21 -6.19 -7.24 -15.31
N ILE A 22 -5.61 -6.93 -16.48
CA ILE A 22 -5.51 -7.92 -17.58
C ILE A 22 -4.75 -9.14 -17.09
N ASN A 23 -3.56 -8.94 -16.51
CA ASN A 23 -2.75 -10.05 -16.04
C ASN A 23 -3.36 -10.73 -14.80
N GLY A 24 -3.94 -9.97 -13.88
CA GLY A 24 -4.59 -10.49 -12.69
C GLY A 24 -5.82 -11.33 -12.98
N PHE A 25 -6.67 -10.93 -13.92
CA PHE A 25 -7.83 -11.74 -14.33
C PHE A 25 -7.44 -12.97 -15.14
N ILE A 26 -6.34 -12.92 -15.93
CA ILE A 26 -5.78 -14.15 -16.54
C ILE A 26 -5.41 -15.16 -15.46
N ILE A 27 -4.71 -14.73 -14.39
CA ILE A 27 -4.36 -15.61 -13.26
C ILE A 27 -5.61 -16.10 -12.53
N ALA A 28 -6.61 -15.23 -12.34
CA ALA A 28 -7.87 -15.64 -11.73
C ALA A 28 -8.51 -16.80 -12.51
N VAL A 29 -8.61 -16.70 -13.83
CA VAL A 29 -9.13 -17.79 -14.70
C VAL A 29 -8.27 -19.05 -14.58
N GLN A 30 -6.94 -18.93 -14.68
CA GLN A 30 -6.01 -20.07 -14.54
C GLN A 30 -6.19 -20.78 -13.20
N SER A 31 -6.35 -20.02 -12.11
CA SER A 31 -6.51 -20.57 -10.77
C SER A 31 -7.77 -21.43 -10.61
N HIS A 32 -8.83 -21.16 -11.35
CA HIS A 32 -10.07 -21.96 -11.38
C HIS A 32 -10.00 -23.16 -12.30
N GLN A 33 -9.15 -23.13 -13.31
CA GLN A 33 -8.94 -24.25 -14.24
C GLN A 33 -7.95 -25.29 -13.72
N GLY A 34 -7.33 -25.07 -12.54
CA GLY A 34 -6.31 -25.95 -12.00
C GLY A 34 -4.97 -25.89 -12.76
N VAL A 35 -4.78 -24.85 -13.56
CA VAL A 35 -3.53 -24.58 -14.26
C VAL A 35 -2.58 -23.85 -13.30
N ASP A 36 -1.30 -24.21 -13.32
CA ASP A 36 -0.27 -23.54 -12.54
C ASP A 36 -0.22 -22.05 -12.88
N LYS A 37 -0.10 -21.24 -11.83
CA LYS A 37 -0.05 -19.77 -11.99
C LYS A 37 1.19 -19.40 -12.79
N ASN A 38 0.99 -18.79 -13.95
CA ASN A 38 2.10 -18.31 -14.75
C ASN A 38 2.79 -17.14 -14.05
N ILE A 39 4.04 -17.33 -13.65
CA ILE A 39 4.84 -16.35 -12.89
C ILE A 39 4.99 -15.01 -13.64
N ILE A 40 5.00 -15.02 -14.96
CA ILE A 40 5.12 -13.79 -15.77
C ILE A 40 3.87 -12.92 -15.58
N PHE A 41 2.67 -13.48 -15.68
CA PHE A 41 1.43 -12.73 -15.46
C PHE A 41 1.33 -12.25 -14.01
N LEU A 42 1.78 -13.06 -13.04
CA LEU A 42 1.81 -12.67 -11.64
C LEU A 42 2.74 -11.46 -11.40
N LEU A 43 3.95 -11.50 -11.94
CA LEU A 43 4.89 -10.39 -11.85
C LEU A 43 4.34 -9.14 -12.53
N LEU A 44 3.77 -9.25 -13.73
CA LEU A 44 3.17 -8.11 -14.44
C LEU A 44 1.99 -7.53 -13.65
N ALA A 45 1.17 -8.36 -13.01
CA ALA A 45 0.08 -7.89 -12.17
C ALA A 45 0.58 -7.07 -10.98
N TYR A 46 1.61 -7.53 -10.27
CA TYR A 46 2.20 -6.77 -9.15
C TYR A 46 2.97 -5.52 -9.60
N MET A 47 3.61 -5.56 -10.77
CA MET A 47 4.42 -4.47 -11.28
C MET A 47 3.61 -3.39 -12.02
N GLY A 48 2.30 -3.56 -12.20
CA GLY A 48 1.47 -2.66 -13.00
C GLY A 48 1.68 -1.17 -12.68
N PRO A 49 1.59 -0.73 -11.42
CA PRO A 49 1.82 0.67 -11.04
C PRO A 49 3.23 1.16 -11.38
N TYR A 50 4.25 0.32 -11.18
CA TYR A 50 5.64 0.68 -11.48
C TYR A 50 5.89 0.77 -12.98
N ILE A 51 5.41 -0.20 -13.76
CA ILE A 51 5.52 -0.17 -15.23
C ILE A 51 4.81 1.06 -15.78
N ALA A 52 3.60 1.38 -15.30
CA ALA A 52 2.89 2.59 -15.68
C ALA A 52 3.71 3.86 -15.35
N ALA A 53 4.34 3.92 -14.16
CA ALA A 53 5.20 5.05 -13.81
C ALA A 53 6.43 5.15 -14.71
N LEU A 54 7.06 4.04 -15.07
CA LEU A 54 8.17 4.02 -16.03
C LEU A 54 7.72 4.54 -17.40
N ILE A 55 6.58 4.07 -17.91
CA ILE A 55 6.02 4.57 -19.18
C ILE A 55 5.82 6.08 -19.10
N MET A 56 5.18 6.58 -18.02
CA MET A 56 4.96 8.02 -17.84
C MET A 56 6.28 8.79 -17.78
N MET A 57 7.27 8.28 -17.06
CA MET A 57 8.57 8.95 -16.90
C MET A 57 9.41 8.99 -18.18
N PHE A 58 9.39 7.93 -18.99
CA PHE A 58 10.21 7.88 -20.19
C PHE A 58 9.54 8.46 -21.42
N VAL A 59 8.20 8.40 -21.50
CA VAL A 59 7.45 8.93 -22.66
C VAL A 59 7.08 10.40 -22.49
N PHE A 60 6.74 10.83 -21.26
CA PHE A 60 6.13 12.13 -21.04
C PHE A 60 6.94 13.07 -20.14
N CYS A 61 7.95 12.59 -19.39
CA CYS A 61 8.71 13.42 -18.47
C CYS A 61 10.13 13.70 -18.98
N ASP A 62 10.71 14.79 -18.48
CA ASP A 62 12.07 15.21 -18.78
C ASP A 62 13.14 14.53 -17.88
N LYS A 63 14.41 14.94 -18.07
CA LYS A 63 15.54 14.42 -17.29
C LYS A 63 15.47 14.86 -15.81
N ASP A 64 14.92 16.03 -15.54
CA ASP A 64 14.85 16.59 -14.18
C ASP A 64 13.84 15.82 -13.36
N PHE A 65 12.69 15.44 -13.93
CA PHE A 65 11.72 14.56 -13.29
C PHE A 65 12.36 13.22 -12.91
N ARG A 66 13.11 12.59 -13.82
CA ARG A 66 13.80 11.32 -13.56
C ARG A 66 14.89 11.45 -12.50
N ALA A 67 15.57 12.60 -12.44
CA ALA A 67 16.54 12.89 -11.40
C ALA A 67 15.87 13.06 -10.02
N ASP A 68 14.73 13.80 -9.95
CA ASP A 68 13.92 13.93 -8.74
C ASP A 68 13.40 12.55 -8.27
N PHE A 69 12.89 11.71 -9.16
CA PHE A 69 12.45 10.37 -8.84
C PHE A 69 13.57 9.55 -8.18
N ARG A 70 14.76 9.48 -8.79
CA ARG A 70 15.92 8.77 -8.21
C ARG A 70 16.31 9.33 -6.84
N LYS A 71 16.33 10.67 -6.69
CA LYS A 71 16.63 11.33 -5.43
C LYS A 71 15.66 10.91 -4.32
N ARG A 72 14.37 10.78 -4.63
CA ARG A 72 13.34 10.38 -3.68
C ARG A 72 13.47 8.91 -3.22
N ILE A 73 14.09 8.06 -4.03
CA ILE A 73 14.37 6.67 -3.67
C ILE A 73 15.61 6.57 -2.77
N TYR A 74 16.72 7.18 -3.18
CA TYR A 74 18.03 6.88 -2.59
C TYR A 74 18.49 7.89 -1.53
N ASN A 75 17.92 9.08 -1.49
CA ASN A 75 18.39 10.12 -0.57
C ASN A 75 17.72 10.01 0.81
N LEU A 76 18.35 9.29 1.72
CA LEU A 76 17.89 9.14 3.11
C LEU A 76 17.83 10.45 3.91
N ARG A 77 18.53 11.53 3.46
CA ARG A 77 18.45 12.86 4.09
C ARG A 77 17.08 13.53 3.93
N LEU A 78 16.20 13.00 3.07
CA LEU A 78 14.81 13.44 2.97
C LEU A 78 14.01 13.08 4.22
N ILE A 79 14.41 12.01 4.92
CA ILE A 79 13.72 11.47 6.09
C ILE A 79 14.05 12.34 7.31
N LYS A 80 13.01 12.85 7.95
CA LYS A 80 13.13 13.57 9.23
C LYS A 80 13.20 12.56 10.36
N LYS A 81 14.24 12.64 11.19
CA LYS A 81 14.53 11.66 12.25
C LYS A 81 13.37 11.41 13.22
N ASN A 82 12.57 12.45 13.50
CA ASN A 82 11.41 12.36 14.39
C ASN A 82 10.26 11.50 13.85
N TYR A 83 10.24 11.16 12.54
CA TYR A 83 9.25 10.24 11.97
C TYR A 83 9.72 8.78 11.96
N ILE A 84 11.00 8.50 12.22
CA ILE A 84 11.55 7.14 12.21
C ILE A 84 10.86 6.24 13.26
N PRO A 85 10.70 6.64 14.54
CA PRO A 85 10.02 5.79 15.51
C PRO A 85 8.57 5.47 15.11
N PHE A 86 7.83 6.46 14.63
CA PHE A 86 6.48 6.24 14.12
C PHE A 86 6.47 5.25 12.95
N THR A 87 7.38 5.42 12.00
CA THR A 87 7.48 4.52 10.83
C THR A 87 7.75 3.08 11.24
N LEU A 88 8.64 2.85 12.22
CA LEU A 88 9.07 1.50 12.59
C LEU A 88 8.11 0.79 13.54
N PHE A 89 7.51 1.51 14.48
CA PHE A 89 6.81 0.90 15.61
C PHE A 89 5.30 1.06 15.57
N PHE A 90 4.77 2.03 14.85
CA PHE A 90 3.33 2.31 14.85
C PHE A 90 2.49 1.10 14.44
N LEU A 91 2.81 0.48 13.30
CA LEU A 91 2.01 -0.65 12.79
C LEU A 91 2.13 -1.92 13.64
N PRO A 92 3.34 -2.39 14.01
CA PRO A 92 3.46 -3.54 14.89
C PRO A 92 2.75 -3.35 16.24
N ILE A 93 2.92 -2.19 16.87
CA ILE A 93 2.26 -1.88 18.14
C ILE A 93 0.73 -1.85 17.95
N THR A 94 0.24 -1.21 16.89
CA THR A 94 -1.21 -1.15 16.62
C THR A 94 -1.78 -2.54 16.40
N MET A 95 -1.07 -3.44 15.72
CA MET A 95 -1.50 -4.84 15.53
C MET A 95 -1.58 -5.58 16.86
N VAL A 96 -0.55 -5.49 17.70
CA VAL A 96 -0.56 -6.12 19.04
C VAL A 96 -1.71 -5.58 19.88
N ILE A 97 -1.94 -4.25 19.89
CA ILE A 97 -3.08 -3.65 20.60
C ILE A 97 -4.41 -4.20 20.05
N SER A 98 -4.53 -4.35 18.73
CA SER A 98 -5.74 -4.89 18.10
C SER A 98 -6.02 -6.33 18.53
N ILE A 99 -4.98 -7.16 18.60
CA ILE A 99 -5.08 -8.54 19.10
C ILE A 99 -5.48 -8.54 20.57
N LEU A 100 -4.83 -7.73 21.41
CA LEU A 100 -5.17 -7.65 22.85
C LEU A 100 -6.62 -7.21 23.08
N ILE A 101 -7.08 -6.21 22.35
CA ILE A 101 -8.48 -5.78 22.39
C ILE A 101 -9.40 -6.94 21.98
N SER A 102 -9.09 -7.65 20.90
CA SER A 102 -9.93 -8.77 20.45
C SER A 102 -10.01 -9.89 21.46
N ILE A 103 -8.91 -10.19 22.18
CA ILE A 103 -8.87 -11.18 23.25
C ILE A 103 -9.77 -10.78 24.41
N VAL A 104 -9.79 -9.49 24.80
CA VAL A 104 -10.70 -8.97 25.83
C VAL A 104 -12.17 -9.17 25.43
N PHE A 105 -12.47 -9.15 24.12
CA PHE A 105 -13.80 -9.44 23.57
C PHE A 105 -14.04 -10.93 23.26
N GLY A 106 -13.25 -11.84 23.87
CA GLY A 106 -13.47 -13.29 23.82
C GLY A 106 -12.84 -14.01 22.61
N GLN A 107 -11.95 -13.36 21.88
CA GLN A 107 -11.21 -14.04 20.83
C GLN A 107 -10.04 -14.85 21.40
N PRO A 108 -9.56 -15.91 20.71
CA PRO A 108 -8.48 -16.77 21.20
C PRO A 108 -7.18 -16.01 21.47
N SER A 109 -6.45 -16.36 22.53
CA SER A 109 -5.15 -15.77 22.88
C SER A 109 -3.99 -16.28 22.02
N GLU A 110 -4.20 -17.39 21.33
CA GLU A 110 -3.26 -18.01 20.39
C GLU A 110 -2.84 -17.06 19.27
N GLN A 111 -3.64 -16.05 18.99
CA GLN A 111 -3.34 -14.99 18.02
C GLN A 111 -2.03 -14.23 18.31
N LEU A 112 -1.53 -14.25 19.56
CA LEU A 112 -0.24 -13.65 19.91
C LEU A 112 0.95 -14.53 19.52
N ARG A 113 0.71 -15.75 19.03
CA ARG A 113 1.77 -16.59 18.48
C ARG A 113 2.25 -16.03 17.16
N PHE A 114 3.54 -16.22 16.90
CA PHE A 114 4.06 -15.99 15.55
C PHE A 114 3.44 -16.99 14.58
N ALA A 115 3.06 -16.52 13.41
CA ALA A 115 2.52 -17.36 12.37
C ALA A 115 3.52 -18.48 11.99
N GLU A 116 3.00 -19.65 11.65
CA GLU A 116 3.81 -20.86 11.39
C GLU A 116 4.86 -20.60 10.30
N GLU A 117 4.53 -19.76 9.32
CA GLU A 117 5.42 -19.36 8.23
C GLU A 117 6.70 -18.67 8.72
N PHE A 118 6.71 -18.13 9.96
CA PHE A 118 7.89 -17.47 10.54
C PHE A 118 8.63 -18.34 11.55
N LYS A 119 8.14 -19.56 11.85
CA LYS A 119 8.77 -20.47 12.83
C LYS A 119 9.84 -21.37 12.24
N ILE A 120 9.75 -21.69 10.96
CA ILE A 120 10.65 -22.62 10.28
C ILE A 120 11.41 -21.89 9.18
N PHE A 121 12.73 -21.81 9.30
CA PHE A 121 13.59 -21.20 8.29
C PHE A 121 13.84 -22.19 7.15
N ASN A 122 13.02 -22.14 6.10
CA ASN A 122 13.18 -22.94 4.87
C ASN A 122 13.12 -22.05 3.62
N GLY A 123 13.35 -22.64 2.44
CA GLY A 123 13.39 -21.88 1.19
C GLY A 123 12.07 -21.20 0.84
N GLU A 124 10.92 -21.77 1.18
CA GLU A 124 9.59 -21.20 0.91
C GLU A 124 9.34 -19.97 1.79
N VAL A 125 9.75 -20.02 3.04
CA VAL A 125 9.66 -18.90 3.98
C VAL A 125 10.54 -17.73 3.51
N ILE A 126 11.78 -18.02 3.09
CA ILE A 126 12.68 -17.00 2.56
C ILE A 126 12.06 -16.34 1.33
N LEU A 127 11.49 -17.12 0.41
CA LEU A 127 10.82 -16.59 -0.77
C LEU A 127 9.61 -15.71 -0.40
N SER A 128 8.79 -16.14 0.55
CA SER A 128 7.65 -15.36 1.06
C SER A 128 8.11 -14.04 1.68
N MET A 129 9.16 -14.06 2.49
CA MET A 129 9.75 -12.84 3.07
C MET A 129 10.27 -11.87 1.98
N ILE A 130 10.91 -12.40 0.93
CA ILE A 130 11.37 -11.59 -0.20
C ILE A 130 10.17 -10.94 -0.92
N ILE A 131 9.11 -11.70 -1.15
CA ILE A 131 7.88 -11.19 -1.79
C ILE A 131 7.24 -10.09 -0.92
N LEU A 132 7.16 -10.28 0.42
CA LEU A 132 6.63 -9.28 1.35
C LEU A 132 7.44 -7.96 1.36
N VAL A 133 8.69 -7.98 0.93
CA VAL A 133 9.53 -6.77 0.76
C VAL A 133 9.41 -6.23 -0.66
N LEU A 134 9.53 -7.08 -1.66
CA LEU A 134 9.66 -6.67 -3.05
C LEU A 134 8.37 -6.10 -3.63
N VAL A 135 7.22 -6.71 -3.31
CA VAL A 135 5.93 -6.25 -3.85
C VAL A 135 5.58 -4.84 -3.36
N PRO A 136 5.59 -4.54 -2.03
CA PRO A 136 5.37 -3.16 -1.58
C PRO A 136 6.37 -2.16 -2.14
N LEU A 137 7.64 -2.53 -2.28
CA LEU A 137 8.65 -1.67 -2.88
C LEU A 137 8.28 -1.30 -4.32
N LEU A 138 7.92 -2.28 -5.15
CA LEU A 138 7.51 -2.05 -6.54
C LEU A 138 6.22 -1.22 -6.62
N GLU A 139 5.25 -1.49 -5.77
CA GLU A 139 4.04 -0.68 -5.68
C GLU A 139 4.38 0.79 -5.37
N GLU A 140 5.23 1.05 -4.37
CA GLU A 140 5.57 2.42 -3.98
C GLU A 140 6.41 3.16 -5.02
N LEU A 141 7.26 2.45 -5.78
CA LEU A 141 7.94 3.02 -6.94
C LEU A 141 6.95 3.49 -8.03
N GLY A 142 5.79 2.87 -8.12
CA GLY A 142 4.70 3.30 -8.98
C GLY A 142 3.85 4.38 -8.33
N TRP A 143 3.24 4.07 -7.20
CA TRP A 143 2.28 4.95 -6.53
C TRP A 143 2.89 6.28 -6.10
N ARG A 144 4.04 6.27 -5.40
CA ARG A 144 4.75 7.51 -4.97
C ARG A 144 5.72 8.00 -6.04
N GLY A 145 6.10 7.13 -6.98
CA GLY A 145 6.89 7.52 -8.13
C GLY A 145 6.17 8.53 -9.03
N TYR A 146 4.88 8.30 -9.28
CA TYR A 146 4.08 9.13 -10.17
C TYR A 146 2.64 9.34 -9.69
N GLY A 147 1.93 8.29 -9.30
CA GLY A 147 0.48 8.28 -9.10
C GLY A 147 -0.03 9.32 -8.10
N VAL A 148 0.47 9.28 -6.86
CA VAL A 148 0.04 10.18 -5.78
C VAL A 148 0.37 11.62 -6.09
N ASP A 149 1.58 11.91 -6.60
CA ASP A 149 1.99 13.25 -7.00
C ASP A 149 1.13 13.79 -8.15
N SER A 150 0.70 12.93 -9.07
CA SER A 150 -0.18 13.32 -10.17
C SER A 150 -1.58 13.73 -9.70
N LEU A 151 -2.12 13.10 -8.65
CA LEU A 151 -3.36 13.52 -8.00
C LEU A 151 -3.15 14.82 -7.20
N ALA A 152 -2.05 14.91 -6.45
CA ALA A 152 -1.73 16.06 -5.61
C ALA A 152 -1.43 17.34 -6.41
N SER A 153 -1.13 17.23 -7.71
CA SER A 153 -1.06 18.35 -8.63
C SER A 153 -2.44 18.93 -8.98
N LYS A 154 -3.53 18.20 -8.71
CA LYS A 154 -4.91 18.59 -9.02
C LYS A 154 -5.73 18.88 -7.77
N PHE A 155 -5.45 18.19 -6.69
CA PHE A 155 -6.26 18.18 -5.47
C PHE A 155 -5.40 18.48 -4.25
N ASN A 156 -6.04 18.94 -3.16
CA ASN A 156 -5.42 19.01 -1.85
C ASN A 156 -5.09 17.60 -1.31
N LEU A 157 -4.28 17.54 -0.25
CA LEU A 157 -3.80 16.26 0.27
C LEU A 157 -4.93 15.36 0.77
N PHE A 158 -5.98 15.91 1.37
CA PHE A 158 -7.10 15.12 1.84
C PHE A 158 -7.82 14.42 0.66
N ARG A 159 -8.21 15.20 -0.36
CA ARG A 159 -8.86 14.64 -1.57
C ARG A 159 -7.94 13.68 -2.31
N THR A 160 -6.65 14.01 -2.42
CA THR A 160 -5.64 13.10 -3.00
C THR A 160 -5.62 11.77 -2.27
N SER A 161 -5.60 11.78 -0.93
CA SER A 161 -5.53 10.56 -0.14
C SER A 161 -6.81 9.73 -0.23
N MET A 162 -7.97 10.37 -0.24
CA MET A 162 -9.26 9.68 -0.40
C MET A 162 -9.38 9.04 -1.78
N ILE A 163 -9.10 9.79 -2.85
CA ILE A 163 -9.15 9.27 -4.23
C ILE A 163 -8.14 8.14 -4.40
N PHE A 164 -6.91 8.35 -3.93
CA PHE A 164 -5.87 7.33 -4.02
C PHE A 164 -6.24 6.07 -3.21
N GLY A 165 -6.76 6.21 -1.99
CA GLY A 165 -7.17 5.07 -1.17
C GLY A 165 -8.26 4.22 -1.85
N VAL A 166 -9.26 4.86 -2.46
CA VAL A 166 -10.29 4.15 -3.24
C VAL A 166 -9.67 3.47 -4.46
N LEU A 167 -8.86 4.17 -5.25
CA LEU A 167 -8.19 3.58 -6.42
C LEU A 167 -7.28 2.42 -6.03
N TRP A 168 -6.50 2.56 -4.96
CA TRP A 168 -5.61 1.50 -4.48
C TRP A 168 -6.39 0.28 -3.98
N GLY A 169 -7.51 0.49 -3.27
CA GLY A 169 -8.42 -0.60 -2.90
C GLY A 169 -8.95 -1.33 -4.14
N VAL A 170 -9.55 -0.60 -5.07
CA VAL A 170 -10.13 -1.16 -6.30
C VAL A 170 -9.06 -1.84 -7.19
N TRP A 171 -7.82 -1.38 -7.16
CA TRP A 171 -6.70 -2.03 -7.86
C TRP A 171 -6.49 -3.50 -7.45
N HIS A 172 -6.79 -3.85 -6.18
CA HIS A 172 -6.69 -5.24 -5.69
C HIS A 172 -7.83 -6.16 -6.16
N LEU A 173 -8.83 -5.64 -6.88
CA LEU A 173 -10.04 -6.39 -7.23
C LEU A 173 -9.76 -7.76 -7.89
N PRO A 174 -8.81 -7.94 -8.84
CA PRO A 174 -8.55 -9.24 -9.43
C PRO A 174 -8.18 -10.33 -8.40
N ALA A 175 -7.51 -9.95 -7.31
CA ALA A 175 -7.11 -10.90 -6.27
C ALA A 175 -8.31 -11.56 -5.56
N PHE A 176 -9.47 -10.88 -5.51
CA PHE A 176 -10.70 -11.45 -4.94
C PHE A 176 -11.28 -12.57 -5.81
N PHE A 177 -10.89 -12.64 -7.07
CA PHE A 177 -11.31 -13.69 -8.01
C PHE A 177 -10.26 -14.81 -8.18
N MET A 178 -9.08 -14.68 -7.57
CA MET A 178 -8.05 -15.71 -7.61
C MET A 178 -8.33 -16.78 -6.55
N LYS A 179 -8.49 -18.05 -6.97
CA LYS A 179 -8.64 -19.18 -6.04
C LYS A 179 -7.42 -19.26 -5.09
N ASN A 180 -7.69 -19.51 -3.82
CA ASN A 180 -6.67 -19.63 -2.76
C ASN A 180 -5.82 -18.35 -2.56
N SER A 181 -6.32 -17.17 -2.92
CA SER A 181 -5.71 -15.90 -2.50
C SER A 181 -6.22 -15.50 -1.11
N TYR A 182 -5.46 -14.65 -0.41
CA TYR A 182 -5.93 -14.06 0.84
C TYR A 182 -7.26 -13.30 0.63
N GLN A 183 -7.36 -12.48 -0.41
CA GLN A 183 -8.56 -11.70 -0.70
C GLN A 183 -9.79 -12.56 -0.98
N SER A 184 -9.64 -13.65 -1.74
CA SER A 184 -10.76 -14.57 -1.98
C SER A 184 -11.21 -15.29 -0.71
N SER A 185 -10.29 -15.60 0.20
CA SER A 185 -10.61 -16.21 1.50
C SER A 185 -11.41 -15.27 2.41
N LEU A 186 -11.21 -13.96 2.33
CA LEU A 186 -11.99 -12.98 3.08
C LEU A 186 -13.48 -13.05 2.72
N TRP A 187 -13.77 -13.11 1.42
CA TRP A 187 -15.14 -13.24 0.93
C TRP A 187 -15.78 -14.55 1.36
N GLY A 188 -15.03 -15.65 1.29
CA GLY A 188 -15.48 -16.98 1.68
C GLY A 188 -15.76 -17.12 3.19
N GLN A 189 -15.02 -16.41 4.04
CA GLN A 189 -15.25 -16.39 5.48
C GLN A 189 -16.46 -15.53 5.86
N HIS A 190 -16.49 -14.28 5.45
CA HIS A 190 -17.61 -13.38 5.65
C HIS A 190 -17.47 -12.11 4.78
N PRO A 191 -18.53 -11.66 4.08
CA PRO A 191 -18.45 -10.47 3.19
C PRO A 191 -17.93 -9.20 3.87
N LEU A 192 -18.22 -9.00 5.17
CA LEU A 192 -17.73 -7.84 5.91
C LEU A 192 -16.20 -7.81 6.04
N PHE A 193 -15.51 -8.95 5.99
CA PHE A 193 -14.04 -8.96 5.99
C PHE A 193 -13.48 -8.45 4.66
N ALA A 194 -14.14 -8.77 3.54
CA ALA A 194 -13.81 -8.19 2.25
C ALA A 194 -14.07 -6.67 2.23
N VAL A 195 -15.18 -6.21 2.80
CA VAL A 195 -15.45 -4.77 2.97
C VAL A 195 -14.40 -4.11 3.86
N ASN A 196 -14.01 -4.75 4.96
CA ASN A 196 -12.96 -4.24 5.86
C ASN A 196 -11.62 -4.06 5.14
N PHE A 197 -11.27 -4.95 4.22
CA PHE A 197 -10.06 -4.82 3.39
C PHE A 197 -10.08 -3.49 2.61
N PHE A 198 -11.17 -3.20 1.88
CA PHE A 198 -11.27 -1.96 1.11
C PHE A 198 -11.32 -0.71 2.01
N VAL A 199 -12.07 -0.77 3.11
CA VAL A 199 -12.19 0.35 4.05
C VAL A 199 -10.85 0.64 4.73
N GLY A 200 -10.08 -0.39 5.09
CA GLY A 200 -8.78 -0.27 5.76
C GLY A 200 -7.69 0.40 4.93
N ILE A 201 -7.79 0.32 3.60
CA ILE A 201 -6.82 0.98 2.70
C ILE A 201 -6.95 2.51 2.75
N ILE A 202 -8.13 3.05 3.02
CA ILE A 202 -8.34 4.51 3.03
C ILE A 202 -7.57 5.20 4.16
N PRO A 203 -7.72 4.84 5.45
CA PRO A 203 -6.93 5.44 6.52
C PRO A 203 -5.42 5.19 6.34
N LEU A 204 -5.04 4.02 5.81
CA LEU A 204 -3.65 3.72 5.48
C LEU A 204 -3.10 4.69 4.43
N ALA A 205 -3.84 4.96 3.35
CA ALA A 205 -3.47 5.93 2.33
C ALA A 205 -3.30 7.35 2.89
N ILE A 206 -4.17 7.77 3.83
CA ILE A 206 -4.07 9.08 4.51
C ILE A 206 -2.77 9.15 5.31
N ILE A 207 -2.47 8.14 6.15
CA ILE A 207 -1.27 8.09 6.98
C ILE A 207 -0.01 8.07 6.11
N MET A 208 0.03 7.21 5.09
CA MET A 208 1.17 7.09 4.20
C MET A 208 1.43 8.37 3.41
N ASN A 209 0.39 9.02 2.88
CA ASN A 209 0.53 10.28 2.15
C ASN A 209 0.97 11.42 3.07
N TYR A 210 0.46 11.47 4.32
CA TYR A 210 0.96 12.40 5.33
C TYR A 210 2.45 12.22 5.57
N LEU A 211 2.91 11.00 5.85
CA LEU A 211 4.32 10.67 6.03
C LEU A 211 5.17 11.05 4.81
N TYR A 212 4.67 10.75 3.61
CA TYR A 212 5.34 11.04 2.35
C TYR A 212 5.67 12.52 2.19
N TYR A 213 4.65 13.38 2.29
CA TYR A 213 4.86 14.81 2.11
C TYR A 213 5.58 15.47 3.30
N ARG A 214 5.40 14.97 4.52
CA ARG A 214 6.16 15.45 5.70
C ARG A 214 7.65 15.11 5.61
N ASN A 215 8.00 14.06 4.89
CA ASN A 215 9.38 13.61 4.67
C ASN A 215 9.88 13.91 3.25
N ARG A 216 9.54 15.10 2.74
CA ARG A 216 10.06 15.64 1.46
C ARG A 216 9.91 14.66 0.30
N ARG A 217 8.80 13.92 0.27
CA ARG A 217 8.44 12.93 -0.75
C ARG A 217 9.40 11.74 -0.81
N SER A 218 9.95 11.28 0.32
CA SER A 218 10.80 10.09 0.37
C SER A 218 10.01 8.82 0.02
N ILE A 219 10.32 8.22 -1.13
CA ILE A 219 9.72 6.93 -1.55
C ILE A 219 10.24 5.81 -0.65
N PHE A 220 11.54 5.85 -0.30
CA PHE A 220 12.14 4.84 0.59
C PHE A 220 11.40 4.72 1.92
N LEU A 221 11.08 5.85 2.57
CA LEU A 221 10.37 5.82 3.85
C LEU A 221 9.01 5.15 3.73
N ILE A 222 8.29 5.45 2.64
CA ILE A 222 6.94 4.91 2.45
C ILE A 222 6.98 3.44 2.04
N ALA A 223 7.95 3.03 1.25
CA ALA A 223 8.19 1.62 0.95
C ALA A 223 8.48 0.83 2.24
N LEU A 224 9.34 1.36 3.12
CA LEU A 224 9.60 0.76 4.43
C LEU A 224 8.32 0.67 5.29
N PHE A 225 7.53 1.75 5.33
CA PHE A 225 6.26 1.73 6.08
C PHE A 225 5.28 0.70 5.49
N HIS A 226 5.17 0.60 4.16
CA HIS A 226 4.30 -0.38 3.48
C HIS A 226 4.78 -1.83 3.72
N ILE A 227 6.06 -2.07 3.68
CA ILE A 227 6.64 -3.37 4.08
C ILE A 227 6.18 -3.72 5.49
N LEU A 228 6.24 -2.78 6.44
CA LEU A 228 5.80 -2.99 7.81
C LEU A 228 4.28 -3.18 7.95
N VAL A 229 3.45 -2.63 7.03
CA VAL A 229 2.02 -2.97 6.95
C VAL A 229 1.85 -4.47 6.74
N ASN A 230 2.52 -5.01 5.73
CA ASN A 230 2.40 -6.42 5.37
C ASN A 230 2.99 -7.32 6.49
N TYR A 231 4.20 -7.03 6.97
CA TYR A 231 4.80 -7.80 8.06
C TYR A 231 3.95 -7.77 9.34
N SER A 232 3.43 -6.62 9.74
CA SER A 232 2.59 -6.52 10.94
C SER A 232 1.29 -7.32 10.82
N SER A 233 0.76 -7.46 9.61
CA SER A 233 -0.47 -8.20 9.34
C SER A 233 -0.27 -9.71 9.28
N GLU A 234 0.95 -10.16 8.94
CA GLU A 234 1.27 -11.58 8.72
C GLU A 234 2.13 -12.18 9.84
N LEU A 235 2.79 -11.36 10.66
CA LEU A 235 3.72 -11.82 11.70
C LEU A 235 3.04 -12.65 12.79
N PHE A 236 1.77 -12.37 13.09
CA PHE A 236 0.98 -13.02 14.13
C PHE A 236 -0.17 -13.83 13.51
N GLU A 237 -0.63 -14.85 14.23
CA GLU A 237 -1.83 -15.62 13.87
C GLU A 237 -3.12 -14.80 14.08
N ALA A 238 -3.10 -13.51 13.70
CA ALA A 238 -4.20 -12.59 13.90
C ALA A 238 -5.42 -12.95 13.06
N ASN A 239 -6.56 -13.15 13.72
CA ASN A 239 -7.83 -13.43 13.03
C ASN A 239 -8.44 -12.15 12.40
N GLN A 240 -9.50 -12.33 11.61
CA GLN A 240 -10.13 -11.21 10.88
C GLN A 240 -10.78 -10.18 11.83
N ILE A 241 -11.20 -10.58 13.03
CA ILE A 241 -11.75 -9.64 14.03
C ILE A 241 -10.66 -8.68 14.49
N SER A 242 -9.46 -9.19 14.80
CA SER A 242 -8.30 -8.36 15.14
C SER A 242 -7.91 -7.42 13.98
N LYS A 243 -7.99 -7.89 12.74
CA LYS A 243 -7.74 -7.05 11.54
C LYS A 243 -8.83 -5.98 11.36
N CYS A 244 -10.08 -6.23 11.75
CA CYS A 244 -11.13 -5.19 11.80
C CYS A 244 -10.86 -4.13 12.88
N ILE A 245 -10.42 -4.55 14.07
CA ILE A 245 -10.02 -3.62 15.14
C ILE A 245 -8.79 -2.79 14.70
N PHE A 246 -7.83 -3.41 14.03
CA PHE A 246 -6.69 -2.73 13.44
C PHE A 246 -7.11 -1.62 12.47
N THR A 247 -8.05 -1.91 11.56
CA THR A 247 -8.63 -0.91 10.65
C THR A 247 -9.28 0.24 11.41
N LEU A 248 -10.03 -0.06 12.48
CA LEU A 248 -10.66 0.96 13.33
C LEU A 248 -9.60 1.87 13.99
N LEU A 249 -8.55 1.29 14.56
CA LEU A 249 -7.45 2.06 15.18
C LEU A 249 -6.70 2.91 14.15
N LEU A 250 -6.42 2.38 12.96
CA LEU A 250 -5.85 3.15 11.85
C LEU A 250 -6.75 4.32 11.48
N SER A 251 -8.08 4.11 11.43
CA SER A 251 -9.06 5.15 11.10
C SER A 251 -9.06 6.26 12.14
N VAL A 252 -9.02 5.91 13.43
CA VAL A 252 -8.92 6.89 14.53
C VAL A 252 -7.65 7.72 14.40
N VAL A 253 -6.50 7.08 14.16
CA VAL A 253 -5.21 7.78 13.99
C VAL A 253 -5.22 8.66 12.75
N ALA A 254 -5.75 8.19 11.62
CA ALA A 254 -5.88 8.99 10.40
C ALA A 254 -6.73 10.25 10.63
N VAL A 255 -7.87 10.12 11.32
CA VAL A 255 -8.73 11.25 11.69
C VAL A 255 -7.99 12.24 12.60
N ILE A 256 -7.29 11.76 13.63
CA ILE A 256 -6.48 12.62 14.52
C ILE A 256 -5.41 13.37 13.73
N ILE A 257 -4.69 12.68 12.82
CA ILE A 257 -3.67 13.30 11.96
C ILE A 257 -4.30 14.40 11.11
N VAL A 258 -5.44 14.15 10.46
CA VAL A 258 -6.13 15.14 9.62
C VAL A 258 -6.57 16.34 10.45
N ILE A 259 -7.22 16.11 11.60
CA ILE A 259 -7.72 17.19 12.47
C ILE A 259 -6.56 18.06 12.99
N ARG A 260 -5.48 17.45 13.45
CA ARG A 260 -4.30 18.19 13.98
C ARG A 260 -3.48 18.90 12.91
N ASN A 261 -3.65 18.52 11.64
CA ASN A 261 -2.90 19.09 10.52
C ASN A 261 -3.83 19.64 9.43
N LYS A 262 -4.96 20.25 9.79
CA LYS A 262 -5.96 20.74 8.84
C LYS A 262 -5.37 21.62 7.74
N SER A 263 -4.57 22.62 8.10
CA SER A 263 -3.93 23.51 7.11
C SER A 263 -3.08 22.76 6.10
N PHE A 264 -2.39 21.72 6.53
CA PHE A 264 -1.57 20.87 5.66
C PHE A 264 -2.39 19.99 4.72
N PHE A 265 -3.53 19.46 5.19
CA PHE A 265 -4.39 18.59 4.37
C PHE A 265 -5.30 19.35 3.42
N PHE A 266 -5.70 20.58 3.76
CA PHE A 266 -6.70 21.35 3.01
C PHE A 266 -6.14 22.57 2.28
N GLN A 267 -4.83 22.77 2.25
CA GLN A 267 -4.20 23.75 1.34
C GLN A 267 -4.47 23.37 -0.12
N ASP A 268 -4.51 24.31 -1.02
CA ASP A 268 -5.03 24.11 -2.38
C ASP A 268 -4.35 22.99 -3.16
N LYS A 269 -3.02 22.93 -3.15
CA LYS A 269 -2.25 21.89 -3.84
C LYS A 269 -0.96 21.59 -3.08
N MET A 270 -0.51 20.33 -3.15
CA MET A 270 0.77 19.90 -2.57
C MET A 270 1.95 20.03 -3.54
N ILE A 271 1.65 20.12 -4.82
CA ILE A 271 2.64 20.23 -5.90
C ILE A 271 2.21 21.36 -6.81
N GLU A 272 3.06 22.37 -6.90
CA GLU A 272 2.95 23.41 -7.92
C GLU A 272 3.58 22.89 -9.22
N VAL A 273 2.83 23.01 -10.32
CA VAL A 273 3.21 22.57 -11.67
C VAL A 273 3.45 23.79 -12.53
#